data_407473a8093d1cc93cbd3afc2e752970
#
_entry.id   407473a8093d1cc93cbd3afc2e752970
#
_cell.length_a   1.000
_cell.length_b   1.000
_cell.length_c   1.000
_cell.angle_alpha   90.00
_cell.angle_beta   90.00
_cell.angle_gamma   90.00
#
_symmetry.space_group_name_H-M   'P 1'
#
loop_
_entity.id
_entity.type
_entity.pdbx_description
1 polymer ?
#
loop_
_entity_poly.entity_id
_entity_poly.type
_entity_poly.pdbx_seq_one_letter_code
_entity_poly.pdbx_strand_id
1 'polypeptide(L)'
;MLALSGGLDSMFLFQLLSTYQKELEIELILAHVNHKQRSESDWEENELRKLADVAGLPIYITSFSGEFSEARAREFRYDFFREIMKEVGATALVTAHHADDQVETIFMRFIRGSRLRHLIGIKESQVVDDIEIIRPLLHFHKKDFPLIFHFEDQTNQENSYFRNRIRNKYLPELEKENPRLRSALLNLGSEISDYQAAITELSEQIDVEDLNELFSYSQQTQGILLQNYLNQFPDLNLTKAQFAEVQQILARKSQYRHFLKNGYELIKEYQQFQICKISPQADEKKDELVLHYQNQVRHKGYLFSFGIPVEGDSVQKIMISRETPVHIRCRKPGDVLVLNGHRKKLRRLFIDLKIPIEKRKTTPIIEQFGEIVSILGIATSDLSKNTKNDIMNTVLYIEKIDR
;
A
#
# COMPACT_ATOMS: atom_id res chain seq x y z
N MET A 1 -19.24 3.65 -14.10
CA MET A 1 -19.46 2.41 -14.89
C MET A 1 -20.23 1.41 -14.05
N LEU A 2 -21.28 0.77 -14.61
CA LEU A 2 -22.09 -0.27 -13.93
C LEU A 2 -21.70 -1.66 -14.41
N ALA A 3 -21.33 -2.56 -13.47
CA ALA A 3 -21.18 -3.98 -13.73
C ALA A 3 -22.56 -4.64 -13.88
N LEU A 4 -22.96 -4.96 -15.11
CA LEU A 4 -24.26 -5.48 -15.47
C LEU A 4 -24.18 -6.99 -15.76
N SER A 5 -24.64 -7.82 -14.83
CA SER A 5 -24.66 -9.28 -15.03
C SER A 5 -25.93 -9.81 -15.72
N GLY A 6 -26.99 -9.02 -15.76
CA GLY A 6 -28.32 -9.42 -16.25
C GLY A 6 -29.21 -10.08 -15.20
N GLY A 7 -28.69 -10.45 -14.02
CA GLY A 7 -29.52 -10.94 -12.91
C GLY A 7 -30.29 -9.81 -12.21
N LEU A 8 -31.33 -10.18 -11.43
CA LEU A 8 -32.27 -9.26 -10.79
C LEU A 8 -31.58 -8.06 -10.11
N ASP A 9 -30.53 -8.32 -9.32
CA ASP A 9 -29.85 -7.30 -8.52
C ASP A 9 -29.19 -6.23 -9.40
N SER A 10 -28.51 -6.65 -10.46
CA SER A 10 -27.82 -5.74 -11.40
C SER A 10 -28.81 -5.02 -12.32
N MET A 11 -29.90 -5.66 -12.69
CA MET A 11 -30.95 -5.05 -13.49
C MET A 11 -31.73 -4.01 -12.69
N PHE A 12 -32.01 -4.26 -11.41
CA PHE A 12 -32.62 -3.28 -10.53
C PHE A 12 -31.72 -2.05 -10.35
N LEU A 13 -30.42 -2.26 -10.11
CA LEU A 13 -29.48 -1.14 -10.02
C LEU A 13 -29.38 -0.36 -11.33
N PHE A 14 -29.39 -1.04 -12.47
CA PHE A 14 -29.45 -0.42 -13.79
C PHE A 14 -30.67 0.47 -13.93
N GLN A 15 -31.87 -0.03 -13.57
CA GLN A 15 -33.12 0.74 -13.63
C GLN A 15 -33.04 1.99 -12.75
N LEU A 16 -32.55 1.86 -11.50
CA LEU A 16 -32.39 2.99 -10.59
C LEU A 16 -31.45 4.05 -11.18
N LEU A 17 -30.24 3.65 -11.57
CA LEU A 17 -29.25 4.59 -12.08
C LEU A 17 -29.70 5.24 -13.38
N SER A 18 -30.36 4.52 -14.28
CA SER A 18 -30.91 5.08 -15.52
C SER A 18 -32.03 6.08 -15.27
N THR A 19 -32.88 5.81 -14.28
CA THR A 19 -33.98 6.70 -13.91
C THR A 19 -33.49 8.01 -13.30
N TYR A 20 -32.55 7.91 -12.39
CA TYR A 20 -32.03 9.05 -11.62
C TYR A 20 -30.73 9.64 -12.17
N GLN A 21 -30.29 9.22 -13.36
CA GLN A 21 -29.04 9.66 -13.98
C GLN A 21 -28.89 11.19 -14.02
N LYS A 22 -29.94 11.90 -14.37
CA LYS A 22 -29.96 13.38 -14.47
C LYS A 22 -29.88 14.05 -13.10
N GLU A 23 -30.60 13.51 -12.11
CA GLU A 23 -30.63 14.04 -10.75
C GLU A 23 -29.29 13.83 -10.03
N LEU A 24 -28.64 12.69 -10.33
CA LEU A 24 -27.34 12.34 -9.78
C LEU A 24 -26.15 12.97 -10.54
N GLU A 25 -26.45 13.65 -11.67
CA GLU A 25 -25.42 14.26 -12.54
C GLU A 25 -24.34 13.27 -12.98
N ILE A 26 -24.72 12.02 -13.30
CA ILE A 26 -23.79 10.94 -13.68
C ILE A 26 -23.90 10.59 -15.16
N GLU A 27 -22.77 10.19 -15.74
CA GLU A 27 -22.72 9.50 -17.02
C GLU A 27 -22.64 7.99 -16.78
N LEU A 28 -23.62 7.25 -17.30
CA LEU A 28 -23.72 5.81 -17.08
C LEU A 28 -23.15 5.04 -18.27
N ILE A 29 -22.20 4.16 -17.97
CA ILE A 29 -21.58 3.23 -18.91
C ILE A 29 -21.81 1.82 -18.37
N LEU A 30 -22.18 0.88 -19.25
CA LEU A 30 -22.46 -0.51 -18.89
C LEU A 30 -21.27 -1.39 -19.22
N ALA A 31 -20.98 -2.37 -18.37
CA ALA A 31 -19.95 -3.38 -18.61
C ALA A 31 -20.45 -4.78 -18.24
N HIS A 32 -20.37 -5.70 -19.17
CA HIS A 32 -20.80 -7.10 -19.02
C HIS A 32 -19.68 -8.07 -19.30
N VAL A 33 -19.59 -9.13 -18.51
CA VAL A 33 -18.68 -10.26 -18.75
C VAL A 33 -19.48 -11.52 -18.97
N ASN A 34 -19.45 -12.04 -20.20
CA ASN A 34 -20.06 -13.31 -20.53
C ASN A 34 -19.10 -14.46 -20.16
N HIS A 35 -19.48 -15.25 -19.18
CA HIS A 35 -18.65 -16.38 -18.72
C HIS A 35 -18.75 -17.64 -19.57
N LYS A 36 -19.63 -17.67 -20.59
CA LYS A 36 -19.82 -18.81 -21.51
C LYS A 36 -20.06 -20.15 -20.80
N GLN A 37 -20.70 -20.12 -19.63
CA GLN A 37 -20.97 -21.31 -18.83
C GLN A 37 -22.29 -22.02 -19.18
N ARG A 38 -23.16 -21.38 -19.96
CA ARG A 38 -24.50 -21.85 -20.33
C ARG A 38 -24.76 -21.57 -21.78
N SER A 39 -25.65 -22.37 -22.41
CA SER A 39 -26.10 -22.19 -23.79
C SER A 39 -26.81 -20.83 -23.99
N GLU A 40 -27.51 -20.38 -22.97
CA GLU A 40 -28.30 -19.16 -22.98
C GLU A 40 -27.47 -17.88 -22.85
N SER A 41 -26.22 -17.99 -22.42
CA SER A 41 -25.38 -16.81 -22.11
C SER A 41 -25.13 -15.89 -23.31
N ASP A 42 -25.11 -16.43 -24.54
CA ASP A 42 -24.99 -15.62 -25.76
C ASP A 42 -26.27 -14.90 -26.12
N TRP A 43 -27.41 -15.53 -25.85
CA TRP A 43 -28.70 -14.88 -26.00
C TRP A 43 -28.88 -13.76 -24.96
N GLU A 44 -28.53 -14.02 -23.70
CA GLU A 44 -28.55 -13.02 -22.62
C GLU A 44 -27.68 -11.81 -22.96
N GLU A 45 -26.47 -12.02 -23.48
CA GLU A 45 -25.58 -10.95 -23.97
C GLU A 45 -26.26 -10.08 -25.04
N ASN A 46 -26.91 -10.71 -26.03
CA ASN A 46 -27.61 -10.00 -27.10
C ASN A 46 -28.79 -9.16 -26.56
N GLU A 47 -29.53 -9.68 -25.58
CA GLU A 47 -30.61 -8.92 -24.93
C GLU A 47 -30.07 -7.72 -24.13
N LEU A 48 -28.93 -7.86 -23.46
CA LEU A 48 -28.26 -6.74 -22.79
C LEU A 48 -27.80 -5.65 -23.78
N ARG A 49 -27.32 -6.03 -24.97
CA ARG A 49 -26.98 -5.07 -26.04
C ARG A 49 -28.22 -4.30 -26.49
N LYS A 50 -29.33 -4.98 -26.75
CA LYS A 50 -30.59 -4.33 -27.12
C LYS A 50 -31.10 -3.39 -26.04
N LEU A 51 -30.99 -3.81 -24.77
CA LEU A 51 -31.36 -2.99 -23.62
C LEU A 51 -30.55 -1.69 -23.57
N ALA A 52 -29.23 -1.79 -23.77
CA ALA A 52 -28.32 -0.65 -23.81
C ALA A 52 -28.64 0.29 -24.97
N ASP A 53 -28.90 -0.25 -26.17
CA ASP A 53 -29.31 0.52 -27.36
C ASP A 53 -30.60 1.28 -27.11
N VAL A 54 -31.63 0.64 -26.54
CA VAL A 54 -32.89 1.28 -26.20
C VAL A 54 -32.72 2.38 -25.16
N ALA A 55 -31.82 2.18 -24.19
CA ALA A 55 -31.51 3.17 -23.17
C ALA A 55 -30.57 4.28 -23.68
N GLY A 56 -30.01 4.15 -24.88
CA GLY A 56 -29.02 5.10 -25.42
C GLY A 56 -27.71 5.14 -24.65
N LEU A 57 -27.30 4.01 -24.03
CA LEU A 57 -26.13 3.89 -23.18
C LEU A 57 -25.05 3.03 -23.82
N PRO A 58 -23.76 3.42 -23.69
CA PRO A 58 -22.67 2.59 -24.15
C PRO A 58 -22.55 1.32 -23.28
N ILE A 59 -22.34 0.17 -23.93
CA ILE A 59 -22.09 -1.11 -23.29
C ILE A 59 -20.82 -1.75 -23.81
N TYR A 60 -19.93 -2.16 -22.91
CA TYR A 60 -18.70 -2.89 -23.19
C TYR A 60 -18.86 -4.33 -22.74
N ILE A 61 -18.57 -5.26 -23.62
CA ILE A 61 -18.77 -6.70 -23.35
C ILE A 61 -17.51 -7.47 -23.70
N THR A 62 -17.14 -8.41 -22.82
CA THR A 62 -16.08 -9.39 -23.07
C THR A 62 -16.57 -10.80 -22.74
N SER A 63 -15.89 -11.81 -23.27
CA SER A 63 -16.17 -13.21 -22.99
C SER A 63 -15.00 -13.86 -22.29
N PHE A 64 -15.27 -14.59 -21.20
CA PHE A 64 -14.25 -15.38 -20.50
C PHE A 64 -13.90 -16.62 -21.34
N SER A 65 -12.61 -16.90 -21.50
CA SER A 65 -12.09 -18.08 -22.18
C SER A 65 -11.09 -18.82 -21.28
N GLY A 66 -11.19 -20.15 -21.24
CA GLY A 66 -10.30 -21.01 -20.45
C GLY A 66 -11.02 -21.84 -19.40
N GLU A 67 -10.25 -22.58 -18.59
CA GLU A 67 -10.81 -23.36 -17.47
C GLU A 67 -11.45 -22.43 -16.44
N PHE A 68 -12.74 -22.67 -16.20
CA PHE A 68 -13.50 -21.86 -15.25
C PHE A 68 -13.12 -22.20 -13.79
N SER A 69 -12.72 -21.17 -13.06
CA SER A 69 -12.74 -21.19 -11.60
C SER A 69 -13.27 -19.83 -11.11
N GLU A 70 -13.96 -19.82 -9.99
CA GLU A 70 -14.54 -18.59 -9.41
C GLU A 70 -13.48 -17.50 -9.21
N ALA A 71 -12.28 -17.88 -8.78
CA ALA A 71 -11.18 -16.96 -8.58
C ALA A 71 -10.68 -16.34 -9.90
N ARG A 72 -10.43 -17.17 -10.93
CA ARG A 72 -10.00 -16.71 -12.26
C ARG A 72 -11.06 -15.86 -12.96
N ALA A 73 -12.33 -16.29 -12.87
CA ALA A 73 -13.44 -15.54 -13.46
C ALA A 73 -13.62 -14.17 -12.77
N ARG A 74 -13.37 -14.11 -11.45
CA ARG A 74 -13.36 -12.85 -10.71
C ARG A 74 -12.20 -11.96 -11.12
N GLU A 75 -10.98 -12.47 -11.18
CA GLU A 75 -9.78 -11.74 -11.61
C GLU A 75 -9.98 -11.15 -13.01
N PHE A 76 -10.34 -12.00 -13.99
CA PHE A 76 -10.63 -11.60 -15.37
C PHE A 76 -11.67 -10.47 -15.44
N ARG A 77 -12.75 -10.57 -14.65
CA ARG A 77 -13.80 -9.56 -14.60
C ARG A 77 -13.28 -8.20 -14.13
N TYR A 78 -12.48 -8.20 -13.05
CA TYR A 78 -11.94 -6.94 -12.52
C TYR A 78 -10.85 -6.36 -13.42
N ASP A 79 -10.06 -7.19 -14.11
CA ASP A 79 -9.09 -6.72 -15.10
C ASP A 79 -9.79 -6.04 -16.28
N PHE A 80 -10.84 -6.66 -16.81
CA PHE A 80 -11.65 -6.07 -17.86
C PHE A 80 -12.29 -4.74 -17.41
N PHE A 81 -12.88 -4.68 -16.22
CA PHE A 81 -13.43 -3.44 -15.71
C PHE A 81 -12.38 -2.34 -15.59
N ARG A 82 -11.20 -2.68 -15.13
CA ARG A 82 -10.07 -1.74 -14.98
C ARG A 82 -9.62 -1.19 -16.33
N GLU A 83 -9.52 -2.05 -17.32
CA GLU A 83 -9.14 -1.67 -18.68
C GLU A 83 -10.15 -0.68 -19.28
N ILE A 84 -11.44 -1.04 -19.26
CA ILE A 84 -12.49 -0.19 -19.81
C ILE A 84 -12.61 1.13 -19.04
N MET A 85 -12.58 1.11 -17.71
CA MET A 85 -12.64 2.35 -16.92
C MET A 85 -11.53 3.32 -17.29
N LYS A 86 -10.32 2.82 -17.54
CA LYS A 86 -9.18 3.63 -17.97
C LYS A 86 -9.38 4.18 -19.38
N GLU A 87 -9.92 3.38 -20.29
CA GLU A 87 -10.18 3.77 -21.69
C GLU A 87 -11.23 4.88 -21.77
N VAL A 88 -12.33 4.75 -21.02
CA VAL A 88 -13.46 5.68 -21.08
C VAL A 88 -13.39 6.81 -20.04
N GLY A 89 -12.37 6.82 -19.19
CA GLY A 89 -12.23 7.81 -18.12
C GLY A 89 -13.28 7.70 -17.01
N ALA A 90 -13.84 6.50 -16.77
CA ALA A 90 -14.85 6.30 -15.73
C ALA A 90 -14.23 6.43 -14.33
N THR A 91 -14.87 7.18 -13.44
CA THR A 91 -14.37 7.51 -12.11
C THR A 91 -14.66 6.42 -11.07
N ALA A 92 -15.76 5.67 -11.22
CA ALA A 92 -16.13 4.63 -10.28
C ALA A 92 -16.76 3.41 -10.96
N LEU A 93 -16.57 2.22 -10.37
CA LEU A 93 -17.25 0.98 -10.69
C LEU A 93 -18.41 0.77 -9.71
N VAL A 94 -19.62 0.67 -10.23
CA VAL A 94 -20.82 0.41 -9.43
C VAL A 94 -21.22 -1.06 -9.55
N THR A 95 -21.47 -1.71 -8.41
CA THR A 95 -21.86 -3.14 -8.36
C THR A 95 -23.08 -3.33 -7.49
N ALA A 96 -23.92 -4.32 -7.83
CA ALA A 96 -25.22 -4.57 -7.22
C ALA A 96 -25.16 -5.48 -5.98
N HIS A 97 -24.11 -5.39 -5.16
CA HIS A 97 -24.08 -6.10 -3.89
C HIS A 97 -25.13 -5.52 -2.93
N HIS A 98 -25.82 -6.40 -2.20
CA HIS A 98 -26.94 -6.05 -1.32
C HIS A 98 -26.78 -6.64 0.09
N ALA A 99 -27.73 -6.38 0.99
CA ALA A 99 -27.66 -6.79 2.39
C ALA A 99 -27.50 -8.32 2.60
N ASP A 100 -28.11 -9.13 1.72
CA ASP A 100 -27.96 -10.58 1.84
C ASP A 100 -26.53 -11.03 1.47
N ASP A 101 -25.85 -10.35 0.53
CA ASP A 101 -24.42 -10.58 0.24
C ASP A 101 -23.52 -10.21 1.43
N GLN A 102 -23.90 -9.17 2.19
CA GLN A 102 -23.24 -8.80 3.44
C GLN A 102 -23.33 -9.94 4.45
N VAL A 103 -24.54 -10.44 4.70
CA VAL A 103 -24.77 -11.56 5.62
C VAL A 103 -23.93 -12.79 5.23
N GLU A 104 -23.99 -13.18 3.94
CA GLU A 104 -23.20 -14.30 3.43
C GLU A 104 -21.71 -14.10 3.67
N THR A 105 -21.21 -12.89 3.38
CA THR A 105 -19.79 -12.58 3.51
C THR A 105 -19.32 -12.58 4.96
N ILE A 106 -20.10 -11.98 5.88
CA ILE A 106 -19.79 -11.98 7.30
C ILE A 106 -19.77 -13.43 7.83
N PHE A 107 -20.80 -14.21 7.50
CA PHE A 107 -20.91 -15.60 7.93
C PHE A 107 -19.80 -16.50 7.36
N MET A 108 -19.47 -16.33 6.06
CA MET A 108 -18.33 -17.04 5.45
C MET A 108 -17.02 -16.75 6.17
N ARG A 109 -16.77 -15.48 6.46
CA ARG A 109 -15.54 -15.06 7.14
C ARG A 109 -15.49 -15.58 8.58
N PHE A 110 -16.63 -15.58 9.27
CA PHE A 110 -16.76 -16.13 10.61
C PHE A 110 -16.42 -17.63 10.65
N ILE A 111 -17.03 -18.45 9.79
CA ILE A 111 -16.78 -19.89 9.70
C ILE A 111 -15.31 -20.18 9.34
N ARG A 112 -14.69 -19.37 8.50
CA ARG A 112 -13.26 -19.50 8.13
C ARG A 112 -12.30 -19.06 9.25
N GLY A 113 -12.79 -18.59 10.39
CA GLY A 113 -11.96 -18.11 11.49
C GLY A 113 -11.22 -16.83 11.19
N SER A 114 -11.78 -15.97 10.35
CA SER A 114 -11.20 -14.67 10.04
C SER A 114 -11.07 -13.80 11.28
N ARG A 115 -10.09 -12.90 11.30
CA ARG A 115 -9.94 -11.93 12.38
C ARG A 115 -11.16 -11.01 12.45
N LEU A 116 -11.47 -10.51 13.66
CA LEU A 116 -12.61 -9.63 13.94
C LEU A 116 -12.74 -8.48 12.93
N ARG A 117 -11.63 -7.81 12.60
CA ARG A 117 -11.59 -6.71 11.63
C ARG A 117 -12.10 -7.04 10.22
N HIS A 118 -12.14 -8.31 9.86
CA HIS A 118 -12.65 -8.75 8.56
C HIS A 118 -14.14 -9.12 8.60
N LEU A 119 -14.76 -9.15 9.79
CA LEU A 119 -16.18 -9.48 9.95
C LEU A 119 -17.10 -8.27 9.69
N ILE A 120 -16.57 -7.12 9.34
CA ILE A 120 -17.35 -5.96 8.88
C ILE A 120 -18.11 -6.23 7.56
N GLY A 121 -17.81 -7.34 6.88
CA GLY A 121 -18.43 -7.66 5.60
C GLY A 121 -17.83 -6.89 4.41
N ILE A 122 -18.70 -6.47 3.50
CA ILE A 122 -18.38 -5.71 2.28
C ILE A 122 -18.48 -4.22 2.61
N LYS A 123 -17.55 -3.40 2.15
CA LYS A 123 -17.61 -1.94 2.31
C LYS A 123 -18.52 -1.33 1.25
N GLU A 124 -19.27 -0.27 1.61
CA GLU A 124 -20.12 0.47 0.69
C GLU A 124 -19.30 1.13 -0.44
N SER A 125 -18.23 1.81 -0.09
CA SER A 125 -17.19 2.27 -1.02
C SER A 125 -15.82 1.77 -0.61
N GLN A 126 -14.98 1.44 -1.59
CA GLN A 126 -13.58 1.11 -1.38
C GLN A 126 -12.77 1.36 -2.64
N VAL A 127 -11.52 1.75 -2.48
CA VAL A 127 -10.55 1.82 -3.58
C VAL A 127 -9.76 0.50 -3.60
N VAL A 128 -9.71 -0.13 -4.76
CA VAL A 128 -8.94 -1.35 -5.04
C VAL A 128 -8.20 -1.16 -6.35
N ASP A 129 -6.87 -1.24 -6.34
CA ASP A 129 -6.02 -1.06 -7.52
C ASP A 129 -6.38 0.22 -8.33
N ASP A 130 -6.48 1.34 -7.62
CA ASP A 130 -6.83 2.67 -8.15
C ASP A 130 -8.26 2.81 -8.70
N ILE A 131 -9.13 1.82 -8.49
CA ILE A 131 -10.55 1.89 -8.86
C ILE A 131 -11.40 2.08 -7.62
N GLU A 132 -12.25 3.11 -7.61
CA GLU A 132 -13.30 3.23 -6.63
C GLU A 132 -14.47 2.30 -6.97
N ILE A 133 -14.84 1.43 -6.03
CA ILE A 133 -15.97 0.49 -6.18
C ILE A 133 -17.07 0.91 -5.23
N ILE A 134 -18.25 1.23 -5.77
CA ILE A 134 -19.40 1.71 -5.01
C ILE A 134 -20.54 0.65 -5.06
N ARG A 135 -21.25 0.48 -3.93
CA ARG A 135 -22.30 -0.54 -3.77
C ARG A 135 -23.57 0.08 -3.19
N PRO A 136 -24.38 0.75 -4.01
CA PRO A 136 -25.53 1.52 -3.52
C PRO A 136 -26.62 0.66 -2.88
N LEU A 137 -26.71 -0.63 -3.24
CA LEU A 137 -27.75 -1.53 -2.73
C LEU A 137 -27.35 -2.26 -1.43
N LEU A 138 -26.20 -1.97 -0.84
CA LEU A 138 -25.63 -2.75 0.26
C LEU A 138 -26.51 -2.80 1.53
N HIS A 139 -27.36 -1.79 1.72
CA HIS A 139 -28.29 -1.70 2.86
C HIS A 139 -29.70 -2.21 2.56
N PHE A 140 -29.98 -2.61 1.31
CA PHE A 140 -31.30 -3.09 0.89
C PHE A 140 -31.30 -4.61 0.83
N HIS A 141 -32.41 -5.22 1.26
CA HIS A 141 -32.60 -6.65 1.13
C HIS A 141 -33.13 -7.02 -0.27
N LYS A 142 -32.68 -8.15 -0.78
CA LYS A 142 -33.14 -8.62 -2.10
C LYS A 142 -34.66 -8.80 -2.18
N LYS A 143 -35.30 -9.20 -1.09
CA LYS A 143 -36.78 -9.36 -1.00
C LYS A 143 -37.55 -8.05 -1.23
N ASP A 144 -36.89 -6.90 -1.04
CA ASP A 144 -37.48 -5.56 -1.20
C ASP A 144 -37.35 -5.04 -2.65
N PHE A 145 -36.66 -5.79 -3.52
CA PHE A 145 -36.47 -5.41 -4.92
C PHE A 145 -37.77 -5.72 -5.70
N PRO A 146 -38.21 -4.81 -6.56
CA PRO A 146 -39.38 -5.04 -7.40
C PRO A 146 -39.10 -6.17 -8.41
N LEU A 147 -40.12 -6.88 -8.78
CA LEU A 147 -40.02 -7.87 -9.85
C LEU A 147 -39.90 -7.15 -11.19
N ILE A 148 -38.74 -7.21 -11.80
CA ILE A 148 -38.43 -6.60 -13.09
C ILE A 148 -37.90 -7.66 -14.04
N PHE A 149 -37.78 -7.31 -15.33
CA PHE A 149 -37.12 -8.19 -16.30
C PHE A 149 -35.66 -8.47 -15.90
N HIS A 150 -35.32 -9.74 -15.81
CA HIS A 150 -33.97 -10.21 -15.51
C HIS A 150 -33.79 -11.65 -16.02
N PHE A 151 -32.55 -12.09 -16.10
CA PHE A 151 -32.21 -13.49 -16.42
C PHE A 151 -32.08 -14.31 -15.14
N GLU A 152 -32.67 -15.50 -15.12
CA GLU A 152 -32.50 -16.43 -14.01
C GLU A 152 -31.23 -17.26 -14.18
N ASP A 153 -30.37 -17.21 -13.20
CA ASP A 153 -29.16 -18.04 -13.17
C ASP A 153 -29.40 -19.32 -12.36
N GLN A 154 -29.67 -20.42 -13.06
CA GLN A 154 -29.90 -21.73 -12.45
C GLN A 154 -28.70 -22.23 -11.63
N THR A 155 -27.47 -21.78 -11.92
CA THR A 155 -26.27 -22.19 -11.17
C THR A 155 -26.28 -21.67 -9.72
N ASN A 156 -27.09 -20.66 -9.40
CA ASN A 156 -27.30 -20.19 -8.05
C ASN A 156 -27.99 -21.21 -7.14
N GLN A 157 -28.68 -22.20 -7.68
CA GLN A 157 -29.32 -23.28 -6.94
C GLN A 157 -28.38 -24.44 -6.64
N GLU A 158 -27.23 -24.52 -7.31
CA GLU A 158 -26.26 -25.56 -7.07
C GLU A 158 -25.49 -25.35 -5.76
N ASN A 159 -25.36 -26.43 -4.96
CA ASN A 159 -24.63 -26.38 -3.69
C ASN A 159 -23.15 -26.76 -3.80
N SER A 160 -22.58 -26.75 -5.01
CA SER A 160 -21.17 -27.06 -5.26
C SER A 160 -20.24 -26.03 -4.58
N TYR A 161 -20.56 -24.77 -4.66
CA TYR A 161 -19.78 -23.68 -4.07
C TYR A 161 -20.14 -23.41 -2.61
N PHE A 162 -19.13 -23.06 -1.80
CA PHE A 162 -19.34 -22.81 -0.38
C PHE A 162 -20.32 -21.65 -0.12
N ARG A 163 -20.27 -20.60 -0.94
CA ARG A 163 -21.20 -19.46 -0.85
C ARG A 163 -22.65 -19.90 -1.09
N ASN A 164 -22.88 -20.74 -2.10
CA ASN A 164 -24.21 -21.26 -2.40
C ASN A 164 -24.73 -22.15 -1.25
N ARG A 165 -23.85 -22.97 -0.63
CA ARG A 165 -24.25 -23.74 0.55
C ARG A 165 -24.66 -22.88 1.74
N ILE A 166 -23.97 -21.74 1.95
CA ILE A 166 -24.35 -20.77 2.98
C ILE A 166 -25.74 -20.21 2.68
N ARG A 167 -25.96 -19.72 1.45
CA ARG A 167 -27.21 -19.12 1.00
C ARG A 167 -28.40 -20.11 1.08
N ASN A 168 -28.19 -21.29 0.51
CA ASN A 168 -29.30 -22.22 0.25
C ASN A 168 -29.53 -23.24 1.39
N LYS A 169 -28.54 -23.47 2.25
CA LYS A 169 -28.61 -24.50 3.28
C LYS A 169 -28.37 -23.96 4.69
N TYR A 170 -27.20 -23.37 4.94
CA TYR A 170 -26.81 -23.09 6.32
C TYR A 170 -27.58 -21.91 6.92
N LEU A 171 -27.72 -20.81 6.23
CA LEU A 171 -28.50 -19.69 6.73
C LEU A 171 -29.98 -20.05 6.92
N PRO A 172 -30.69 -20.70 5.96
CA PRO A 172 -32.09 -21.10 6.17
C PRO A 172 -32.29 -22.10 7.33
N GLU A 173 -31.35 -23.02 7.55
CA GLU A 173 -31.46 -23.93 8.69
C GLU A 173 -31.25 -23.22 10.04
N LEU A 174 -30.30 -22.32 10.12
CA LEU A 174 -30.05 -21.54 11.33
C LEU A 174 -31.13 -20.46 11.60
N GLU A 175 -31.81 -19.98 10.58
CA GLU A 175 -32.94 -19.08 10.72
C GLU A 175 -34.17 -19.74 11.39
N LYS A 176 -34.26 -21.08 11.34
CA LYS A 176 -35.29 -21.80 12.09
C LYS A 176 -35.06 -21.72 13.62
N GLU A 177 -33.79 -21.67 14.04
CA GLU A 177 -33.39 -21.50 15.45
C GLU A 177 -33.46 -20.01 15.87
N ASN A 178 -33.02 -19.10 14.97
CA ASN A 178 -33.06 -17.67 15.22
C ASN A 178 -33.59 -16.91 13.99
N PRO A 179 -34.86 -16.58 13.91
CA PRO A 179 -35.45 -15.83 12.79
C PRO A 179 -34.81 -14.44 12.53
N ARG A 180 -34.07 -13.91 13.50
CA ARG A 180 -33.34 -12.64 13.38
C ARG A 180 -31.85 -12.83 13.04
N LEU A 181 -31.42 -14.00 12.63
CA LEU A 181 -30.02 -14.32 12.38
C LEU A 181 -29.37 -13.32 11.40
N ARG A 182 -30.04 -13.00 10.28
CA ARG A 182 -29.51 -12.06 9.28
C ARG A 182 -29.31 -10.68 9.88
N SER A 183 -30.29 -10.16 10.59
CA SER A 183 -30.17 -8.88 11.28
C SER A 183 -29.09 -8.88 12.35
N ALA A 184 -28.94 -9.99 13.10
CA ALA A 184 -27.88 -10.12 14.09
C ALA A 184 -26.48 -10.10 13.46
N LEU A 185 -26.30 -10.75 12.31
CA LEU A 185 -25.02 -10.71 11.58
C LEU A 185 -24.71 -9.34 11.02
N LEU A 186 -25.71 -8.63 10.48
CA LEU A 186 -25.53 -7.25 9.99
C LEU A 186 -25.16 -6.31 11.14
N ASN A 187 -25.87 -6.39 12.28
CA ASN A 187 -25.58 -5.61 13.47
C ASN A 187 -24.16 -5.88 14.00
N LEU A 188 -23.76 -7.15 14.05
CA LEU A 188 -22.38 -7.53 14.45
C LEU A 188 -21.36 -6.86 13.53
N GLY A 189 -21.57 -6.88 12.22
CA GLY A 189 -20.68 -6.22 11.26
C GLY A 189 -20.62 -4.70 11.47
N SER A 190 -21.77 -4.06 11.73
CA SER A 190 -21.85 -2.63 12.02
C SER A 190 -21.12 -2.26 13.32
N GLU A 191 -21.39 -2.98 14.42
CA GLU A 191 -20.71 -2.73 15.69
C GLU A 191 -19.20 -2.87 15.57
N ILE A 192 -18.70 -3.89 14.85
CA ILE A 192 -17.26 -4.04 14.60
C ILE A 192 -16.72 -2.87 13.79
N SER A 193 -17.47 -2.37 12.81
CA SER A 193 -17.08 -1.19 12.03
C SER A 193 -16.97 0.06 12.91
N ASP A 194 -17.94 0.27 13.80
CA ASP A 194 -17.93 1.40 14.74
C ASP A 194 -16.75 1.33 15.72
N TYR A 195 -16.47 0.13 16.26
CA TYR A 195 -15.27 -0.06 17.10
C TYR A 195 -13.98 0.19 16.33
N GLN A 196 -13.89 -0.18 15.06
CA GLN A 196 -12.71 0.10 14.23
C GLN A 196 -12.55 1.60 13.96
N ALA A 197 -13.65 2.29 13.67
CA ALA A 197 -13.63 3.75 13.47
C ALA A 197 -13.15 4.47 14.74
N ALA A 198 -13.72 4.12 15.90
CA ALA A 198 -13.32 4.70 17.18
C ALA A 198 -11.85 4.42 17.53
N ILE A 199 -11.36 3.20 17.29
CA ILE A 199 -9.93 2.87 17.50
C ILE A 199 -9.04 3.69 16.56
N THR A 200 -9.46 3.87 15.32
CA THR A 200 -8.70 4.68 14.35
C THR A 200 -8.59 6.12 14.81
N GLU A 201 -9.71 6.74 15.19
CA GLU A 201 -9.74 8.10 15.73
C GLU A 201 -8.86 8.25 16.98
N LEU A 202 -8.98 7.35 17.95
CA LEU A 202 -8.17 7.38 19.18
C LEU A 202 -6.68 7.16 18.93
N SER A 203 -6.32 6.44 17.86
CA SER A 203 -4.92 6.17 17.52
C SER A 203 -4.25 7.24 16.66
N GLU A 204 -4.98 8.24 16.14
CA GLU A 204 -4.41 9.31 15.32
C GLU A 204 -3.37 10.17 16.06
N GLN A 205 -3.49 10.26 17.39
CA GLN A 205 -2.57 11.03 18.24
C GLN A 205 -1.35 10.21 18.70
N ILE A 206 -1.30 8.92 18.36
CA ILE A 206 -0.27 7.99 18.83
C ILE A 206 0.71 7.73 17.70
N ASP A 207 1.97 8.07 17.92
CA ASP A 207 3.04 7.67 17.00
C ASP A 207 3.36 6.18 17.20
N VAL A 208 2.65 5.32 16.46
CA VAL A 208 2.84 3.86 16.51
C VAL A 208 4.24 3.47 16.03
N GLU A 209 4.89 4.28 15.21
CA GLU A 209 6.25 4.04 14.72
C GLU A 209 7.32 4.32 15.78
N ASP A 210 7.02 5.14 16.81
CA ASP A 210 7.88 5.28 17.99
C ASP A 210 7.66 4.12 18.97
N LEU A 211 8.65 3.26 19.11
CA LEU A 211 8.60 2.09 19.98
C LEU A 211 8.54 2.45 21.48
N ASN A 212 9.02 3.62 21.90
CA ASN A 212 8.88 4.05 23.28
C ASN A 212 7.40 4.34 23.57
N GLU A 213 6.71 5.02 22.66
CA GLU A 213 5.30 5.31 22.80
C GLU A 213 4.47 4.03 22.68
N LEU A 214 4.68 3.22 21.65
CA LEU A 214 3.98 1.94 21.46
C LEU A 214 4.11 1.03 22.69
N PHE A 215 5.32 0.86 23.23
CA PHE A 215 5.56 -0.02 24.38
C PHE A 215 5.15 0.59 25.74
N SER A 216 4.71 1.84 25.78
CA SER A 216 4.10 2.42 26.98
C SER A 216 2.71 1.85 27.27
N TYR A 217 2.04 1.28 26.24
CA TYR A 217 0.72 0.68 26.34
C TYR A 217 0.77 -0.81 26.75
N SER A 218 -0.38 -1.35 27.18
CA SER A 218 -0.52 -2.79 27.45
C SER A 218 -0.30 -3.63 26.17
N GLN A 219 0.10 -4.88 26.31
CA GLN A 219 0.34 -5.79 25.17
C GLN A 219 -0.88 -5.90 24.26
N GLN A 220 -2.09 -5.89 24.84
CA GLN A 220 -3.35 -5.93 24.09
C GLN A 220 -3.51 -4.67 23.23
N THR A 221 -3.29 -3.49 23.82
CA THR A 221 -3.36 -2.20 23.14
C THR A 221 -2.29 -2.09 22.05
N GLN A 222 -1.04 -2.48 22.33
CA GLN A 222 0.01 -2.57 21.31
C GLN A 222 -0.40 -3.39 20.09
N GLY A 223 -1.05 -4.55 20.34
CA GLY A 223 -1.55 -5.42 19.29
C GLY A 223 -2.63 -4.77 18.43
N ILE A 224 -3.53 -4.00 19.05
CA ILE A 224 -4.61 -3.28 18.36
C ILE A 224 -4.03 -2.10 17.55
N LEU A 225 -3.18 -1.27 18.16
CA LEU A 225 -2.52 -0.14 17.50
C LEU A 225 -1.70 -0.59 16.28
N LEU A 226 -0.91 -1.65 16.44
CA LEU A 226 -0.14 -2.22 15.34
C LEU A 226 -1.04 -2.80 14.23
N GLN A 227 -2.18 -3.41 14.58
CA GLN A 227 -3.15 -3.87 13.58
C GLN A 227 -3.79 -2.69 12.82
N ASN A 228 -4.11 -1.59 13.54
CA ASN A 228 -4.64 -0.39 12.91
C ASN A 228 -3.61 0.26 11.98
N TYR A 229 -2.36 0.39 12.41
CA TYR A 229 -1.25 0.85 11.59
C TYR A 229 -1.11 0.02 10.31
N LEU A 230 -1.25 -1.31 10.38
CA LEU A 230 -1.16 -2.19 9.22
C LEU A 230 -2.31 -2.01 8.20
N ASN A 231 -3.41 -1.37 8.56
CA ASN A 231 -4.51 -1.07 7.62
C ASN A 231 -4.13 -0.04 6.55
N GLN A 232 -3.06 0.74 6.75
CA GLN A 232 -2.51 1.66 5.76
C GLN A 232 -1.88 0.91 4.55
N PHE A 233 -1.65 -0.39 4.69
CA PHE A 233 -1.04 -1.25 3.68
C PHE A 233 -2.06 -2.29 3.20
N PRO A 234 -2.97 -1.96 2.24
CA PRO A 234 -4.10 -2.79 1.87
C PRO A 234 -3.71 -4.18 1.35
N ASP A 235 -2.55 -4.28 0.70
CA ASP A 235 -2.03 -5.55 0.15
C ASP A 235 -1.27 -6.38 1.20
N LEU A 236 -0.94 -5.79 2.35
CA LEU A 236 -0.16 -6.45 3.40
C LEU A 236 -1.06 -7.26 4.35
N ASN A 237 -1.58 -8.37 3.87
CA ASN A 237 -2.41 -9.26 4.65
C ASN A 237 -1.56 -10.27 5.43
N LEU A 238 -1.16 -9.94 6.65
CA LEU A 238 -0.38 -10.82 7.52
C LEU A 238 -1.23 -11.91 8.16
N THR A 239 -0.76 -13.15 8.14
CA THR A 239 -1.32 -14.26 8.92
C THR A 239 -1.13 -14.00 10.43
N LYS A 240 -1.82 -14.77 11.27
CA LYS A 240 -1.67 -14.68 12.75
C LYS A 240 -0.21 -14.92 13.17
N ALA A 241 0.46 -15.89 12.54
CA ALA A 241 1.87 -16.22 12.82
C ALA A 241 2.81 -15.07 12.40
N GLN A 242 2.65 -14.53 11.20
CA GLN A 242 3.45 -13.41 10.71
C GLN A 242 3.25 -12.14 11.55
N PHE A 243 2.04 -11.88 12.00
CA PHE A 243 1.77 -10.75 12.89
C PHE A 243 2.48 -10.92 14.25
N ALA A 244 2.45 -12.13 14.82
CA ALA A 244 3.17 -12.43 16.06
C ALA A 244 4.70 -12.30 15.88
N GLU A 245 5.22 -12.68 14.72
CA GLU A 245 6.63 -12.50 14.37
C GLU A 245 7.01 -11.02 14.31
N VAL A 246 6.19 -10.18 13.67
CA VAL A 246 6.38 -8.71 13.65
C VAL A 246 6.47 -8.17 15.08
N GLN A 247 5.52 -8.54 15.97
CA GLN A 247 5.54 -8.12 17.37
C GLN A 247 6.84 -8.54 18.08
N GLN A 248 7.33 -9.75 17.86
CA GLN A 248 8.60 -10.23 18.43
C GLN A 248 9.80 -9.44 17.91
N ILE A 249 9.81 -9.12 16.61
CA ILE A 249 10.89 -8.31 16.01
C ILE A 249 10.91 -6.92 16.63
N LEU A 250 9.75 -6.28 16.79
CA LEU A 250 9.64 -4.95 17.41
C LEU A 250 10.12 -4.95 18.86
N ALA A 251 9.90 -6.02 19.61
CA ALA A 251 10.36 -6.16 21.01
C ALA A 251 11.88 -6.37 21.16
N ARG A 252 12.62 -6.77 20.12
CA ARG A 252 14.06 -6.98 20.17
C ARG A 252 14.82 -5.66 20.26
N LYS A 253 15.95 -5.62 20.98
CA LYS A 253 16.80 -4.42 21.14
C LYS A 253 17.74 -4.14 19.96
N SER A 254 17.69 -4.89 18.87
CA SER A 254 18.57 -4.75 17.71
C SER A 254 17.90 -4.02 16.56
N GLN A 255 18.69 -3.39 15.71
CA GLN A 255 18.24 -2.96 14.40
C GLN A 255 17.96 -4.18 13.54
N TYR A 256 16.85 -4.16 12.81
CA TYR A 256 16.41 -5.32 12.07
C TYR A 256 15.67 -4.93 10.79
N ARG A 257 15.90 -5.69 9.72
CA ARG A 257 15.13 -5.64 8.49
C ARG A 257 14.51 -7.01 8.25
N HIS A 258 13.22 -7.02 7.97
CA HIS A 258 12.46 -8.23 7.74
C HIS A 258 11.56 -8.09 6.53
N PHE A 259 11.70 -9.00 5.57
CA PHE A 259 10.86 -9.03 4.39
C PHE A 259 9.47 -9.56 4.75
N LEU A 260 8.46 -8.79 4.39
CA LEU A 260 7.06 -9.13 4.54
C LEU A 260 6.49 -9.59 3.18
N LYS A 261 5.19 -9.91 3.15
CA LYS A 261 4.51 -10.27 1.91
C LYS A 261 4.43 -9.09 0.93
N ASN A 262 4.20 -9.42 -0.35
CA ASN A 262 3.85 -8.49 -1.43
C ASN A 262 4.85 -7.33 -1.60
N GLY A 263 6.14 -7.62 -1.40
CA GLY A 263 7.18 -6.64 -1.58
C GLY A 263 7.26 -5.56 -0.50
N TYR A 264 6.69 -5.81 0.68
CA TYR A 264 6.90 -4.96 1.83
C TYR A 264 8.08 -5.42 2.68
N GLU A 265 8.72 -4.50 3.35
CA GLU A 265 9.72 -4.76 4.39
C GLU A 265 9.41 -3.97 5.67
N LEU A 266 9.66 -4.60 6.80
CA LEU A 266 9.72 -3.98 8.12
C LEU A 266 11.15 -3.55 8.38
N ILE A 267 11.36 -2.27 8.62
CA ILE A 267 12.64 -1.70 9.01
C ILE A 267 12.51 -1.21 10.44
N LYS A 268 13.30 -1.79 11.35
CA LYS A 268 13.42 -1.33 12.73
C LYS A 268 14.79 -0.69 12.95
N GLU A 269 14.78 0.56 13.37
CA GLU A 269 15.97 1.34 13.67
C GLU A 269 15.87 1.97 15.07
N TYR A 270 16.66 1.47 16.02
CA TYR A 270 16.66 1.93 17.41
C TYR A 270 15.27 1.91 18.06
N GLN A 271 14.68 3.09 18.25
CA GLN A 271 13.37 3.27 18.88
C GLN A 271 12.24 3.52 17.87
N GLN A 272 12.51 3.39 16.59
CA GLN A 272 11.51 3.56 15.54
C GLN A 272 11.43 2.34 14.64
N PHE A 273 10.27 2.16 14.03
CA PHE A 273 10.11 1.22 12.92
C PHE A 273 9.25 1.84 11.83
N GLN A 274 9.33 1.29 10.65
CA GLN A 274 8.45 1.61 9.53
C GLN A 274 8.23 0.38 8.65
N ILE A 275 7.12 0.37 7.95
CA ILE A 275 6.84 -0.61 6.89
C ILE A 275 6.76 0.15 5.57
N CYS A 276 7.51 -0.30 4.58
CA CYS A 276 7.55 0.32 3.26
C CYS A 276 7.59 -0.73 2.14
N LYS A 277 7.13 -0.34 0.94
CA LYS A 277 7.35 -1.16 -0.26
C LYS A 277 8.84 -1.15 -0.61
N ILE A 278 9.36 -2.33 -0.95
CA ILE A 278 10.72 -2.48 -1.45
C ILE A 278 10.75 -1.80 -2.81
N SER A 279 11.40 -0.65 -2.89
CA SER A 279 11.73 -0.08 -4.19
C SER A 279 12.70 -1.02 -4.88
N PRO A 280 12.52 -1.37 -6.17
CA PRO A 280 13.56 -2.03 -6.93
C PRO A 280 14.82 -1.20 -6.72
N GLN A 281 15.86 -1.80 -6.15
CA GLN A 281 17.13 -1.11 -5.96
C GLN A 281 17.54 -0.61 -7.35
N ALA A 282 17.58 0.70 -7.50
CA ALA A 282 18.34 1.29 -8.60
C ALA A 282 19.74 0.67 -8.49
N ASP A 283 20.15 -0.02 -9.53
CA ASP A 283 21.47 -0.66 -9.62
C ASP A 283 22.50 0.21 -8.91
N GLU A 284 23.22 -0.38 -7.96
CA GLU A 284 24.41 0.23 -7.35
C GLU A 284 25.48 0.43 -8.45
N LYS A 285 25.19 1.35 -9.39
CA LYS A 285 26.25 1.91 -10.22
C LYS A 285 27.22 2.54 -9.24
N LYS A 286 28.50 2.19 -9.38
CA LYS A 286 29.61 2.77 -8.63
C LYS A 286 29.48 4.29 -8.65
N ASP A 287 28.83 4.82 -7.64
CA ASP A 287 28.52 6.24 -7.47
C ASP A 287 29.75 6.92 -6.84
N GLU A 288 30.88 6.80 -7.51
CA GLU A 288 32.14 7.44 -7.14
C GLU A 288 32.37 8.62 -8.11
N LEU A 289 32.46 9.80 -7.54
CA LEU A 289 32.72 11.03 -8.23
C LEU A 289 34.13 11.49 -7.93
N VAL A 290 34.89 11.85 -8.97
CA VAL A 290 36.22 12.44 -8.85
C VAL A 290 36.12 13.92 -9.20
N LEU A 291 36.46 14.78 -8.26
CA LEU A 291 36.43 16.22 -8.41
C LEU A 291 37.85 16.81 -8.43
N HIS A 292 38.19 17.50 -9.49
CA HIS A 292 39.48 18.17 -9.68
C HIS A 292 39.44 19.61 -9.18
N TYR A 293 40.61 20.15 -8.86
CA TYR A 293 40.76 21.55 -8.44
C TYR A 293 40.20 22.53 -9.49
N GLN A 294 39.53 23.58 -9.00
CA GLN A 294 38.80 24.59 -9.82
C GLN A 294 37.58 24.02 -10.58
N ASN A 295 37.01 22.92 -10.14
CA ASN A 295 35.77 22.39 -10.69
C ASN A 295 34.65 22.42 -9.67
N GLN A 296 33.42 22.45 -10.20
CA GLN A 296 32.18 22.32 -9.44
C GLN A 296 31.33 21.20 -10.04
N VAL A 297 30.59 20.48 -9.17
CA VAL A 297 29.70 19.42 -9.60
C VAL A 297 28.50 19.31 -8.66
N ARG A 298 27.32 19.01 -9.23
CA ARG A 298 26.11 18.68 -8.47
C ARG A 298 26.00 17.15 -8.38
N HIS A 299 25.92 16.64 -7.17
CA HIS A 299 25.79 15.21 -6.93
C HIS A 299 24.97 14.93 -5.68
N LYS A 300 23.95 14.05 -5.78
CA LYS A 300 23.09 13.61 -4.65
C LYS A 300 22.48 14.76 -3.82
N GLY A 301 22.02 15.82 -4.45
CA GLY A 301 21.42 16.96 -3.76
C GLY A 301 22.42 17.92 -3.09
N TYR A 302 23.69 17.82 -3.45
CA TYR A 302 24.75 18.73 -2.99
C TYR A 302 25.50 19.33 -4.17
N LEU A 303 25.94 20.57 -4.00
CA LEU A 303 26.95 21.22 -4.83
C LEU A 303 28.30 21.07 -4.14
N PHE A 304 29.23 20.43 -4.82
CA PHE A 304 30.63 20.34 -4.40
C PHE A 304 31.47 21.30 -5.24
N SER A 305 32.19 22.17 -4.61
CA SER A 305 33.03 23.19 -5.27
C SER A 305 34.45 23.12 -4.71
N PHE A 306 35.40 22.74 -5.56
CA PHE A 306 36.79 22.56 -5.17
C PHE A 306 37.63 23.77 -5.54
N GLY A 307 38.01 24.57 -4.53
CA GLY A 307 38.85 25.78 -4.71
C GLY A 307 38.12 26.99 -5.29
N ILE A 308 36.81 26.89 -5.60
CA ILE A 308 35.98 28.02 -6.02
C ILE A 308 35.03 28.36 -4.86
N PRO A 309 35.11 29.58 -4.30
CA PRO A 309 34.25 29.97 -3.19
C PRO A 309 32.76 29.89 -3.55
N VAL A 310 31.97 29.36 -2.62
CA VAL A 310 30.50 29.37 -2.66
C VAL A 310 30.06 30.15 -1.42
N GLU A 311 29.19 31.15 -1.65
CA GLU A 311 28.63 31.99 -0.60
C GLU A 311 27.23 31.45 -0.22
N GLY A 312 26.98 31.27 1.08
CA GLY A 312 25.71 30.79 1.61
C GLY A 312 25.83 30.46 3.11
N ASP A 313 24.74 30.63 3.85
CA ASP A 313 24.71 30.39 5.31
C ASP A 313 24.84 28.92 5.68
N SER A 314 24.59 28.00 4.76
CA SER A 314 24.62 26.55 4.97
C SER A 314 25.80 25.86 4.31
N VAL A 315 26.82 26.57 3.88
CA VAL A 315 27.99 26.01 3.17
C VAL A 315 28.97 25.39 4.16
N GLN A 316 29.16 24.08 4.08
CA GLN A 316 30.22 23.37 4.80
C GLN A 316 31.56 23.59 4.10
N LYS A 317 32.60 23.94 4.87
CA LYS A 317 33.97 24.17 4.38
C LYS A 317 34.90 23.11 4.94
N ILE A 318 35.65 22.43 4.07
CA ILE A 318 36.59 21.37 4.44
C ILE A 318 37.95 21.69 3.85
N MET A 319 38.99 21.73 4.70
CA MET A 319 40.37 21.95 4.25
C MET A 319 40.89 20.68 3.55
N ILE A 320 41.41 20.84 2.33
CA ILE A 320 41.92 19.77 1.49
C ILE A 320 43.15 20.24 0.69
N SER A 321 43.85 19.32 0.06
CA SER A 321 44.99 19.62 -0.80
C SER A 321 44.56 19.93 -2.22
N ARG A 322 45.17 20.93 -2.85
CA ARG A 322 44.96 21.22 -4.28
C ARG A 322 45.69 20.28 -5.22
N GLU A 323 46.63 19.49 -4.72
CA GLU A 323 47.56 18.70 -5.53
C GLU A 323 46.93 17.40 -6.06
N THR A 324 45.91 16.90 -5.41
CA THR A 324 45.20 15.65 -5.78
C THR A 324 43.72 15.85 -5.88
N PRO A 325 43.03 15.14 -6.77
CA PRO A 325 41.58 15.17 -6.86
C PRO A 325 40.95 14.67 -5.56
N VAL A 326 39.70 15.09 -5.35
CA VAL A 326 38.84 14.64 -4.25
C VAL A 326 37.94 13.54 -4.77
N HIS A 327 37.89 12.41 -4.07
CA HIS A 327 36.96 11.32 -4.34
C HIS A 327 35.76 11.45 -3.41
N ILE A 328 34.55 11.55 -4.01
CA ILE A 328 33.29 11.61 -3.31
C ILE A 328 32.58 10.29 -3.59
N ARG A 329 32.37 9.46 -2.56
CA ARG A 329 31.84 8.11 -2.69
C ARG A 329 30.96 7.70 -1.51
N CYS A 330 30.23 6.61 -1.65
CA CYS A 330 29.59 5.96 -0.53
C CYS A 330 30.57 5.13 0.30
N ARG A 331 30.15 4.73 1.49
CA ARG A 331 30.91 3.93 2.44
C ARG A 331 31.32 2.57 1.84
N LYS A 332 32.60 2.16 2.08
CA LYS A 332 33.11 0.82 1.78
C LYS A 332 33.41 0.05 3.10
N PRO A 333 33.35 -1.29 3.09
CA PRO A 333 33.80 -2.08 4.22
C PRO A 333 35.29 -1.79 4.53
N GLY A 334 35.63 -1.58 5.81
CA GLY A 334 37.00 -1.28 6.22
C GLY A 334 37.32 0.21 6.41
N ASP A 335 36.45 1.12 5.98
CA ASP A 335 36.62 2.57 6.10
C ASP A 335 36.95 2.99 7.54
N VAL A 336 37.93 3.89 7.68
CA VAL A 336 38.41 4.43 8.96
C VAL A 336 38.53 5.94 8.85
N LEU A 337 38.14 6.66 9.88
CA LEU A 337 38.32 8.12 10.03
C LEU A 337 39.25 8.40 11.23
N VAL A 338 40.13 9.37 11.12
CA VAL A 338 40.97 9.83 12.22
C VAL A 338 40.29 10.94 12.97
N LEU A 339 39.95 10.72 14.25
CA LEU A 339 39.29 11.68 15.13
C LEU A 339 40.02 11.73 16.48
N ASN A 340 40.37 12.94 16.93
CA ASN A 340 41.07 13.20 18.19
C ASN A 340 42.34 12.33 18.36
N GLY A 341 43.11 12.20 17.29
CA GLY A 341 44.34 11.41 17.26
C GLY A 341 44.13 9.89 17.16
N HIS A 342 42.91 9.39 17.09
CA HIS A 342 42.60 7.97 17.06
C HIS A 342 41.92 7.54 15.75
N ARG A 343 42.33 6.35 15.24
CA ARG A 343 41.67 5.72 14.08
C ARG A 343 40.38 5.04 14.53
N LYS A 344 39.24 5.49 14.02
CA LYS A 344 37.92 4.96 14.34
C LYS A 344 37.25 4.35 13.09
N LYS A 345 36.87 3.07 13.16
CA LYS A 345 36.12 2.41 12.05
C LYS A 345 34.76 3.12 11.84
N LEU A 346 34.45 3.47 10.60
CA LEU A 346 33.19 4.15 10.27
C LEU A 346 31.95 3.38 10.74
N ARG A 347 32.00 2.03 10.64
CA ARG A 347 30.91 1.18 11.15
C ARG A 347 30.60 1.47 12.62
N ARG A 348 31.63 1.64 13.44
CA ARG A 348 31.46 1.89 14.89
C ARG A 348 31.03 3.35 15.14
N LEU A 349 31.62 4.28 14.40
CA LEU A 349 31.23 5.69 14.48
C LEU A 349 29.74 5.89 14.18
N PHE A 350 29.23 5.29 13.11
CA PHE A 350 27.83 5.36 12.74
C PHE A 350 26.89 4.72 13.78
N ILE A 351 27.32 3.64 14.45
CA ILE A 351 26.56 3.00 15.53
C ILE A 351 26.54 3.90 16.75
N ASP A 352 27.68 4.44 17.16
CA ASP A 352 27.82 5.31 18.33
C ASP A 352 26.98 6.59 18.19
N LEU A 353 26.93 7.14 16.97
CA LEU A 353 26.12 8.32 16.63
C LEU A 353 24.67 8.01 16.24
N LYS A 354 24.25 6.75 16.38
CA LYS A 354 22.90 6.28 16.06
C LYS A 354 22.41 6.66 14.64
N ILE A 355 23.32 6.70 13.66
CA ILE A 355 22.95 7.03 12.27
C ILE A 355 22.11 5.89 11.69
N PRO A 356 20.94 6.17 11.07
CA PRO A 356 20.09 5.18 10.41
C PRO A 356 20.82 4.41 9.29
N ILE A 357 20.47 3.13 9.09
CA ILE A 357 21.17 2.23 8.14
C ILE A 357 21.17 2.81 6.71
N GLU A 358 20.05 3.34 6.26
CA GLU A 358 19.96 3.94 4.92
C GLU A 358 20.84 5.17 4.78
N LYS A 359 20.83 6.02 5.79
CA LYS A 359 21.69 7.21 5.81
C LYS A 359 23.16 6.84 5.80
N ARG A 360 23.57 5.70 6.44
CA ARG A 360 24.96 5.18 6.38
C ARG A 360 25.37 4.77 4.96
N LYS A 361 24.43 4.29 4.13
CA LYS A 361 24.72 3.86 2.75
C LYS A 361 24.81 5.04 1.80
N THR A 362 23.98 6.05 2.00
CA THR A 362 23.83 7.18 1.07
C THR A 362 24.67 8.40 1.42
N THR A 363 25.14 8.51 2.68
CA THR A 363 25.96 9.66 3.11
C THR A 363 27.26 9.75 2.32
N PRO A 364 27.55 10.88 1.66
CA PRO A 364 28.80 11.06 0.94
C PRO A 364 30.00 11.07 1.87
N ILE A 365 31.02 10.32 1.48
CA ILE A 365 32.34 10.29 2.11
C ILE A 365 33.30 11.01 1.20
N ILE A 366 34.11 11.91 1.77
CA ILE A 366 35.11 12.69 1.08
C ILE A 366 36.46 12.08 1.40
N GLU A 367 37.13 11.63 0.35
CA GLU A 367 38.45 10.95 0.44
C GLU A 367 39.47 11.71 -0.39
N GLN A 368 40.68 11.84 0.16
CA GLN A 368 41.84 12.36 -0.53
C GLN A 368 43.09 11.63 -0.03
N PHE A 369 44.07 11.33 -0.89
CA PHE A 369 45.28 10.54 -0.58
C PHE A 369 44.96 9.13 -0.01
N GLY A 370 43.84 8.54 -0.33
CA GLY A 370 43.43 7.26 0.26
C GLY A 370 42.94 7.34 1.71
N GLU A 371 42.87 8.54 2.29
CA GLU A 371 42.38 8.78 3.65
C GLU A 371 41.03 9.52 3.62
N ILE A 372 40.15 9.14 4.53
CA ILE A 372 38.87 9.82 4.68
C ILE A 372 39.03 11.16 5.37
N VAL A 373 38.72 12.24 4.66
CA VAL A 373 38.86 13.61 5.13
C VAL A 373 37.59 14.06 5.85
N SER A 374 36.42 13.65 5.35
CA SER A 374 35.14 14.00 5.97
C SER A 374 34.02 13.02 5.62
N ILE A 375 33.06 12.90 6.52
CA ILE A 375 31.75 12.27 6.33
C ILE A 375 30.73 13.39 6.40
N LEU A 376 30.06 13.66 5.28
CA LEU A 376 29.22 14.83 5.12
C LEU A 376 28.11 14.93 6.19
N GLY A 377 28.08 16.08 6.90
CA GLY A 377 27.11 16.34 7.97
C GLY A 377 27.28 15.49 9.24
N ILE A 378 28.36 14.69 9.36
CA ILE A 378 28.59 13.78 10.50
C ILE A 378 29.91 14.08 11.22
N ALA A 379 31.03 14.02 10.51
CA ALA A 379 32.36 14.21 11.14
C ALA A 379 33.43 14.60 10.11
N THR A 380 34.38 15.39 10.56
CA THR A 380 35.55 15.78 9.75
C THR A 380 36.82 15.30 10.45
N SER A 381 37.75 14.71 9.67
CA SER A 381 39.03 14.21 10.14
C SER A 381 39.89 15.31 10.74
N ASP A 382 40.75 14.95 11.68
CA ASP A 382 41.71 15.86 12.24
C ASP A 382 42.72 16.35 11.18
N LEU A 383 42.93 15.59 10.11
CA LEU A 383 43.75 15.99 8.96
C LEU A 383 43.24 17.28 8.30
N SER A 384 41.95 17.49 8.30
CA SER A 384 41.30 18.65 7.67
C SER A 384 40.99 19.79 8.66
N LYS A 385 41.23 19.60 9.95
CA LYS A 385 41.03 20.63 10.99
C LYS A 385 42.26 21.49 11.24
N ASN A 386 43.45 21.03 10.85
CA ASN A 386 44.70 21.69 11.17
C ASN A 386 45.05 22.73 10.09
N THR A 387 44.82 23.99 10.34
CA THR A 387 45.12 25.14 9.46
C THR A 387 46.63 25.40 9.28
N LYS A 388 47.52 24.69 10.02
CA LYS A 388 48.97 24.81 9.94
C LYS A 388 49.63 23.70 9.13
N ASN A 389 48.89 22.89 8.42
CA ASN A 389 49.46 21.81 7.61
C ASN A 389 49.65 22.33 6.18
N ASP A 390 50.91 22.46 5.74
CA ASP A 390 51.26 22.96 4.40
C ASP A 390 50.67 22.13 3.26
N ILE A 391 50.18 20.93 3.56
CA ILE A 391 49.57 20.00 2.59
C ILE A 391 48.10 20.38 2.32
N MET A 392 47.34 20.78 3.34
CA MET A 392 45.92 21.15 3.22
C MET A 392 45.80 22.67 2.97
N ASN A 393 45.93 23.07 1.71
CA ASN A 393 46.16 24.45 1.31
C ASN A 393 45.00 25.07 0.52
N THR A 394 43.86 24.40 0.45
CA THR A 394 42.65 24.91 -0.24
C THR A 394 41.38 24.40 0.42
N VAL A 395 40.24 24.83 -0.06
CA VAL A 395 38.93 24.53 0.54
C VAL A 395 38.02 23.81 -0.45
N LEU A 396 37.37 22.76 0.02
CA LEU A 396 36.18 22.16 -0.60
C LEU A 396 34.96 22.81 0.04
N TYR A 397 34.16 23.48 -0.75
CA TYR A 397 32.88 24.05 -0.36
C TYR A 397 31.77 23.05 -0.72
N ILE A 398 30.85 22.81 0.21
CA ILE A 398 29.74 21.90 0.01
C ILE A 398 28.46 22.57 0.45
N GLU A 399 27.55 22.73 -0.46
CA GLU A 399 26.25 23.33 -0.25
C GLU A 399 25.15 22.29 -0.49
N LYS A 400 24.17 22.20 0.41
CA LYS A 400 22.97 21.41 0.18
C LYS A 400 22.04 22.17 -0.76
N ILE A 401 21.70 21.57 -1.89
CA ILE A 401 20.76 22.15 -2.86
C ILE A 401 19.38 21.58 -2.54
N ASP A 402 18.46 22.42 -2.08
CA ASP A 402 17.06 22.03 -1.98
C ASP A 402 16.49 21.77 -3.37
N ARG A 403 15.70 20.72 -3.48
CA ARG A 403 14.99 20.37 -4.72
C ARG A 403 13.82 21.28 -4.95
#